data_797c660c9ec9004741b4a720dbe1b87a
#
_entry.id   797c660c9ec9004741b4a720dbe1b87a
#
_cell.length_a   1.000
_cell.length_b   1.000
_cell.length_c   1.000
_cell.angle_alpha   90.00
_cell.angle_beta   90.00
_cell.angle_gamma   90.00
#
_symmetry.space_group_name_H-M   'P 1'
#
loop_
_entity.id
_entity.type
_entity.pdbx_description
1 polymer ?
#
loop_
_entity_poly.entity_id
_entity_poly.type
_entity_poly.pdbx_seq_one_letter_code
_entity_poly.pdbx_strand_id
1 'polypeptide(L)'
;MDEKTSELRDIFVETTGSDTVTERQAESPGTLTDRDEAAIEERVRELVATIRERYGFSTDLDDATYARIARGRFEEADDAAIAEAVAAGTEADDETVAIDAETVRDARLDLHLVCESDRDVPEDADFTYADLKRLTAEGSSIVECAETLDADIDTVAEYATVARVDLTSTRANDRFRDEFRELLTDAAIEGSHAATAREDGLTDATEDMETDVSL
;
A
#
# COMPACT_ATOMS: atom_id res chain seq x y z
N MET A 1 -33.33 18.96 -26.37
CA MET A 1 -32.79 18.04 -25.33
C MET A 1 -33.97 17.29 -24.77
N ASP A 2 -33.90 15.98 -24.78
CA ASP A 2 -35.01 15.14 -24.35
C ASP A 2 -35.23 15.25 -22.84
N GLU A 3 -36.48 15.34 -22.44
CA GLU A 3 -36.94 15.49 -21.04
C GLU A 3 -36.32 14.40 -20.13
N LYS A 4 -36.13 13.19 -20.65
CA LYS A 4 -35.43 12.08 -19.96
C LYS A 4 -33.95 12.36 -19.66
N THR A 5 -33.27 13.11 -20.51
CA THR A 5 -31.85 13.43 -20.30
C THR A 5 -31.69 14.46 -19.18
N SER A 6 -32.66 15.36 -19.04
CA SER A 6 -32.71 16.34 -17.97
C SER A 6 -32.99 15.67 -16.63
N GLU A 7 -33.95 14.74 -16.57
CA GLU A 7 -34.25 14.00 -15.33
C GLU A 7 -33.07 13.13 -14.86
N LEU A 8 -32.36 12.46 -15.77
CA LEU A 8 -31.17 11.69 -15.43
C LEU A 8 -30.03 12.56 -14.91
N ARG A 9 -29.85 13.74 -15.48
CA ARG A 9 -28.87 14.71 -15.01
C ARG A 9 -29.21 15.19 -13.58
N ASP A 10 -30.47 15.51 -13.33
CA ASP A 10 -30.91 16.01 -12.02
C ASP A 10 -30.72 14.93 -10.94
N ILE A 11 -31.05 13.67 -11.22
CA ILE A 11 -30.78 12.53 -10.33
C ILE A 11 -29.28 12.35 -10.07
N PHE A 12 -28.46 12.51 -11.10
CA PHE A 12 -27.01 12.38 -10.97
C PHE A 12 -26.42 13.49 -10.09
N VAL A 13 -26.82 14.73 -10.32
CA VAL A 13 -26.37 15.90 -9.52
C VAL A 13 -26.82 15.77 -8.07
N GLU A 14 -28.05 15.27 -7.81
CA GLU A 14 -28.56 15.06 -6.47
C GLU A 14 -27.81 13.93 -5.73
N THR A 15 -27.36 12.90 -6.45
CA THR A 15 -26.66 11.75 -5.85
C THR A 15 -25.16 12.00 -5.68
N THR A 16 -24.52 12.73 -6.58
CA THR A 16 -23.06 12.94 -6.60
C THR A 16 -22.62 14.32 -6.12
N GLY A 17 -23.54 15.27 -6.04
CA GLY A 17 -23.24 16.66 -5.67
C GLY A 17 -22.43 17.42 -6.73
N SER A 18 -22.26 16.85 -7.92
CA SER A 18 -21.43 17.42 -9.01
C SER A 18 -22.23 17.51 -10.31
N ASP A 19 -22.12 18.64 -11.00
CA ASP A 19 -22.72 18.90 -12.32
C ASP A 19 -21.88 18.32 -13.49
N THR A 20 -20.73 17.77 -13.21
CA THR A 20 -19.81 17.21 -14.22
C THR A 20 -19.69 15.71 -14.08
N VAL A 21 -20.06 14.99 -15.16
CA VAL A 21 -19.88 13.52 -15.32
C VAL A 21 -18.43 13.18 -15.67
N THR A 22 -17.62 14.18 -16.02
CA THR A 22 -16.20 13.99 -16.19
C THR A 22 -15.60 13.81 -14.80
N GLU A 23 -15.19 12.56 -14.46
CA GLU A 23 -14.05 12.40 -13.57
C GLU A 23 -13.08 13.54 -13.91
N ARG A 24 -12.76 14.37 -12.90
CA ARG A 24 -11.50 15.05 -12.99
C ARG A 24 -10.48 13.91 -13.12
N GLN A 25 -10.02 13.65 -14.33
CA GLN A 25 -8.68 13.14 -14.47
C GLN A 25 -7.88 14.14 -13.66
N ALA A 26 -7.53 13.76 -12.45
CA ALA A 26 -6.41 14.38 -11.78
C ALA A 26 -5.37 14.42 -12.88
N GLU A 27 -4.95 15.61 -13.29
CA GLU A 27 -3.87 15.76 -14.24
C GLU A 27 -2.76 14.89 -13.66
N SER A 28 -2.69 13.65 -14.19
CA SER A 28 -1.53 12.81 -13.99
C SER A 28 -0.43 13.69 -14.50
N PRO A 29 0.51 14.16 -13.68
CA PRO A 29 1.63 14.93 -14.19
C PRO A 29 2.41 14.00 -15.09
N GLY A 30 1.98 13.91 -16.33
CA GLY A 30 2.70 13.30 -17.44
C GLY A 30 3.90 14.16 -17.74
N THR A 31 4.85 14.20 -16.83
CA THR A 31 6.14 14.85 -17.00
C THR A 31 7.21 13.86 -16.58
N LEU A 32 7.97 13.44 -17.56
CA LEU A 32 9.30 12.87 -17.47
C LEU A 32 10.29 13.87 -16.82
N THR A 33 9.93 14.48 -15.72
CA THR A 33 10.81 15.39 -14.98
C THR A 33 10.87 14.90 -13.54
N ASP A 34 12.11 14.74 -13.04
CA ASP A 34 12.49 14.46 -11.68
C ASP A 34 11.35 14.77 -10.69
N ARG A 35 10.53 13.77 -10.36
CA ARG A 35 9.67 13.88 -9.19
C ARG A 35 10.64 13.93 -8.02
N ASP A 36 10.69 15.07 -7.35
CA ASP A 36 11.47 15.23 -6.15
C ASP A 36 11.04 14.13 -5.16
N GLU A 37 11.99 13.30 -4.75
CA GLU A 37 11.73 12.18 -3.83
C GLU A 37 11.03 12.66 -2.55
N ALA A 38 11.35 13.88 -2.12
CA ALA A 38 10.68 14.52 -1.00
C ALA A 38 9.19 14.80 -1.28
N ALA A 39 8.83 15.13 -2.51
CA ALA A 39 7.43 15.34 -2.90
C ALA A 39 6.65 14.02 -2.95
N ILE A 40 7.29 12.94 -3.36
CA ILE A 40 6.69 11.60 -3.35
C ILE A 40 6.46 11.16 -1.90
N GLU A 41 7.45 11.32 -1.04
CA GLU A 41 7.35 10.96 0.37
C GLU A 41 6.24 11.73 1.09
N GLU A 42 6.13 13.03 0.83
CA GLU A 42 5.05 13.85 1.38
C GLU A 42 3.68 13.36 0.88
N ARG A 43 3.55 13.03 -0.40
CA ARG A 43 2.30 12.50 -0.96
C ARG A 43 1.92 11.15 -0.38
N VAL A 44 2.90 10.28 -0.12
CA VAL A 44 2.67 8.99 0.55
C VAL A 44 2.17 9.22 1.98
N ARG A 45 2.75 10.17 2.73
CA ARG A 45 2.28 10.53 4.08
C ARG A 45 0.85 11.10 4.07
N GLU A 46 0.52 11.97 3.12
CA GLU A 46 -0.85 12.46 2.96
C GLU A 46 -1.85 11.32 2.71
N LEU A 47 -1.46 10.33 1.91
CA LEU A 47 -2.29 9.16 1.64
C LEU A 47 -2.47 8.31 2.91
N VAL A 48 -1.40 8.07 3.68
CA VAL A 48 -1.44 7.39 4.98
C VAL A 48 -2.40 8.11 5.93
N ALA A 49 -2.27 9.44 6.08
CA ALA A 49 -3.15 10.23 6.93
C ALA A 49 -4.63 10.12 6.50
N THR A 50 -4.90 10.13 5.20
CA THR A 50 -6.25 9.97 4.64
C THR A 50 -6.87 8.61 4.97
N ILE A 51 -6.07 7.54 4.90
CA ILE A 51 -6.51 6.18 5.24
C ILE A 51 -6.78 6.09 6.73
N ARG A 52 -5.87 6.60 7.58
CA ARG A 52 -6.00 6.63 9.03
C ARG A 52 -7.27 7.35 9.48
N GLU A 53 -7.56 8.51 8.91
CA GLU A 53 -8.77 9.27 9.21
C GLU A 53 -10.04 8.47 8.88
N ARG A 54 -10.01 7.72 7.78
CA ARG A 54 -11.19 7.01 7.28
C ARG A 54 -11.47 5.67 7.94
N TYR A 55 -10.42 4.90 8.28
CA TYR A 55 -10.57 3.51 8.72
C TYR A 55 -10.08 3.26 10.15
N GLY A 56 -9.31 4.20 10.72
CA GLY A 56 -8.56 3.96 11.94
C GLY A 56 -7.43 2.96 11.70
N PHE A 57 -6.44 2.94 12.59
CA PHE A 57 -5.31 2.03 12.51
C PHE A 57 -5.23 1.19 13.78
N SER A 58 -4.72 -0.04 13.66
CA SER A 58 -4.54 -0.97 14.75
C SER A 58 -3.22 -0.76 15.49
N THR A 59 -2.20 -0.22 14.79
CA THR A 59 -0.89 0.08 15.37
C THR A 59 -0.74 1.57 15.67
N ASP A 60 0.09 1.90 16.67
CA ASP A 60 0.35 3.29 17.11
C ASP A 60 1.65 3.84 16.49
N LEU A 61 1.88 3.54 15.21
CA LEU A 61 3.01 4.06 14.47
C LEU A 61 2.70 5.43 13.86
N ASP A 62 3.73 6.27 13.69
CA ASP A 62 3.59 7.57 13.01
C ASP A 62 3.45 7.42 11.47
N ASP A 63 2.99 8.48 10.82
CA ASP A 63 2.76 8.46 9.36
C ASP A 63 4.05 8.31 8.55
N ALA A 64 5.20 8.73 9.08
CA ALA A 64 6.49 8.56 8.44
C ALA A 64 6.92 7.08 8.46
N THR A 65 6.70 6.39 9.57
CA THR A 65 6.94 4.95 9.69
C THR A 65 6.02 4.15 8.78
N TYR A 66 4.73 4.47 8.73
CA TYR A 66 3.80 3.88 7.78
C TYR A 66 4.21 4.11 6.32
N ALA A 67 4.70 5.30 5.97
CA ALA A 67 5.19 5.59 4.63
C ALA A 67 6.40 4.72 4.26
N ARG A 68 7.34 4.48 5.20
CA ARG A 68 8.48 3.57 4.99
C ARG A 68 8.01 2.12 4.81
N ILE A 69 7.04 1.66 5.60
CA ILE A 69 6.45 0.31 5.47
C ILE A 69 5.77 0.16 4.10
N ALA A 70 4.99 1.15 3.66
CA ALA A 70 4.40 1.15 2.33
C ALA A 70 5.47 1.05 1.23
N ARG A 71 6.54 1.84 1.31
CA ARG A 71 7.65 1.80 0.35
C ARG A 71 8.30 0.42 0.30
N GLY A 72 8.70 -0.13 1.46
CA GLY A 72 9.30 -1.46 1.54
C GLY A 72 8.43 -2.55 0.94
N ARG A 73 7.12 -2.45 1.08
CA ARG A 73 6.16 -3.39 0.46
C ARG A 73 6.19 -3.35 -1.07
N PHE A 74 6.36 -2.17 -1.68
CA PHE A 74 6.46 -2.02 -3.14
C PHE A 74 7.86 -2.30 -3.70
N GLU A 75 8.88 -2.36 -2.84
CA GLU A 75 10.22 -2.83 -3.15
C GLU A 75 10.35 -4.37 -3.04
N GLU A 76 9.22 -5.06 -2.86
CA GLU A 76 9.13 -6.52 -2.74
C GLU A 76 9.85 -7.12 -1.52
N ALA A 77 10.15 -6.30 -0.51
CA ALA A 77 10.72 -6.79 0.74
C ALA A 77 9.67 -7.57 1.56
N ASP A 78 10.11 -8.61 2.26
CA ASP A 78 9.28 -9.29 3.26
C ASP A 78 9.15 -8.44 4.54
N ASP A 79 8.17 -8.76 5.40
CA ASP A 79 7.88 -7.98 6.59
C ASP A 79 9.05 -7.91 7.58
N ALA A 80 9.91 -8.94 7.64
CA ALA A 80 11.10 -8.94 8.48
C ALA A 80 12.18 -7.99 7.93
N ALA A 81 12.41 -8.00 6.62
CA ALA A 81 13.34 -7.07 5.98
C ALA A 81 12.84 -5.61 6.10
N ILE A 82 11.54 -5.38 5.97
CA ILE A 82 10.94 -4.06 6.20
C ILE A 82 11.16 -3.62 7.65
N ALA A 83 10.94 -4.49 8.63
CA ALA A 83 11.17 -4.18 10.04
C ALA A 83 12.63 -3.78 10.32
N GLU A 84 13.59 -4.51 9.76
CA GLU A 84 15.02 -4.18 9.86
C GLU A 84 15.34 -2.82 9.22
N ALA A 85 14.81 -2.55 8.02
CA ALA A 85 15.03 -1.30 7.32
C ALA A 85 14.43 -0.09 8.07
N VAL A 86 13.23 -0.24 8.63
CA VAL A 86 12.59 0.81 9.44
C VAL A 86 13.37 1.07 10.72
N ALA A 87 13.81 0.01 11.42
CA ALA A 87 14.63 0.14 12.63
C ALA A 87 15.97 0.83 12.36
N ALA A 88 16.62 0.54 11.23
CA ALA A 88 17.87 1.17 10.82
C ALA A 88 17.73 2.66 10.47
N GLY A 89 16.55 3.08 10.02
CA GLY A 89 16.25 4.47 9.62
C GLY A 89 15.71 5.35 10.73
N THR A 90 15.51 4.82 11.94
CA THR A 90 15.05 5.59 13.11
C THR A 90 16.27 6.17 13.84
N GLU A 91 16.34 7.49 14.03
CA GLU A 91 17.42 8.11 14.79
C GLU A 91 17.35 7.67 16.26
N ALA A 92 18.52 7.45 16.87
CA ALA A 92 18.69 6.77 18.17
C ALA A 92 18.15 7.54 19.40
N ASP A 93 17.49 8.67 19.22
CA ASP A 93 16.99 9.53 20.31
C ASP A 93 15.47 9.44 20.55
N ASP A 94 14.74 8.69 19.74
CA ASP A 94 13.32 8.47 19.96
C ASP A 94 13.11 7.13 20.70
N GLU A 95 12.16 7.08 21.62
CA GLU A 95 11.81 5.90 22.42
C GLU A 95 11.30 4.83 21.44
N THR A 96 12.25 4.07 20.85
CA THR A 96 12.03 3.14 19.74
C THR A 96 11.07 2.05 20.19
N VAL A 97 9.83 2.14 19.74
CA VAL A 97 8.95 0.97 19.68
C VAL A 97 9.68 -0.06 18.81
N ALA A 98 10.01 -1.20 19.41
CA ALA A 98 10.63 -2.29 18.65
C ALA A 98 9.63 -2.73 17.58
N ILE A 99 9.94 -2.43 16.32
CA ILE A 99 9.11 -2.80 15.18
C ILE A 99 9.59 -4.17 14.73
N ASP A 100 8.73 -5.16 14.87
CA ASP A 100 8.95 -6.53 14.39
C ASP A 100 8.12 -6.81 13.13
N ALA A 101 8.29 -7.99 12.56
CA ALA A 101 7.57 -8.41 11.36
C ALA A 101 6.05 -8.45 11.56
N GLU A 102 5.56 -8.78 12.76
CA GLU A 102 4.13 -8.80 13.08
C GLU A 102 3.57 -7.37 13.07
N THR A 103 4.27 -6.43 13.71
CA THR A 103 3.90 -5.00 13.68
C THR A 103 3.89 -4.45 12.26
N VAL A 104 4.86 -4.83 11.41
CA VAL A 104 4.89 -4.44 9.99
C VAL A 104 3.71 -5.02 9.22
N ARG A 105 3.38 -6.30 9.45
CA ARG A 105 2.21 -6.96 8.85
C ARG A 105 0.92 -6.21 9.22
N ASP A 106 0.72 -5.91 10.50
CA ASP A 106 -0.46 -5.20 10.97
C ASP A 106 -0.55 -3.80 10.36
N ALA A 107 0.56 -3.07 10.32
CA ALA A 107 0.62 -1.76 9.67
C ALA A 107 0.32 -1.83 8.15
N ARG A 108 0.79 -2.87 7.45
CA ARG A 108 0.43 -3.09 6.05
C ARG A 108 -1.07 -3.34 5.88
N LEU A 109 -1.65 -4.13 6.77
CA LEU A 109 -3.09 -4.40 6.76
C LEU A 109 -3.90 -3.12 7.00
N ASP A 110 -3.46 -2.25 7.91
CA ASP A 110 -4.05 -0.92 8.11
C ASP A 110 -4.05 -0.07 6.82
N LEU A 111 -3.01 -0.20 6.00
CA LEU A 111 -2.89 0.47 4.70
C LEU A 111 -3.61 -0.27 3.56
N HIS A 112 -4.32 -1.34 3.82
CA HIS A 112 -4.96 -2.21 2.82
C HIS A 112 -3.97 -2.89 1.85
N LEU A 113 -2.71 -3.04 2.24
CA LEU A 113 -1.66 -3.66 1.44
C LEU A 113 -1.55 -5.16 1.73
N VAL A 114 -2.62 -5.90 1.47
CA VAL A 114 -2.70 -7.35 1.65
C VAL A 114 -1.80 -8.05 0.65
N CYS A 115 -0.93 -8.96 1.14
CA CYS A 115 -0.09 -9.83 0.33
C CYS A 115 -0.82 -11.14 -0.01
N GLU A 116 -0.31 -11.85 -1.00
CA GLU A 116 -0.81 -13.19 -1.33
C GLU A 116 -0.54 -14.16 -0.17
N SER A 117 0.66 -14.08 0.43
CA SER A 117 1.06 -14.87 1.59
C SER A 117 0.19 -14.64 2.85
N ASP A 118 -0.45 -13.48 3.00
CA ASP A 118 -1.37 -13.25 4.12
C ASP A 118 -2.62 -14.15 4.04
N ARG A 119 -2.91 -14.71 2.88
CA ARG A 119 -4.05 -15.59 2.62
C ARG A 119 -3.71 -17.06 2.68
N ASP A 120 -2.43 -17.38 2.85
CA ASP A 120 -1.93 -18.75 2.91
C ASP A 120 -2.24 -19.34 4.29
N VAL A 121 -3.37 -20.04 4.38
CA VAL A 121 -3.77 -20.75 5.59
C VAL A 121 -2.89 -21.99 5.75
N PRO A 122 -2.44 -22.34 6.99
CA PRO A 122 -1.64 -23.53 7.24
C PRO A 122 -2.29 -24.80 6.70
N GLU A 123 -1.49 -25.72 6.15
CA GLU A 123 -1.98 -26.97 5.57
C GLU A 123 -2.71 -27.89 6.58
N ASP A 124 -2.45 -27.71 7.86
CA ASP A 124 -3.07 -28.43 8.98
C ASP A 124 -4.34 -27.74 9.50
N ALA A 125 -4.70 -26.57 8.96
CA ALA A 125 -5.98 -25.96 9.28
C ALA A 125 -7.11 -26.60 8.50
N ASP A 126 -8.21 -26.92 9.16
CA ASP A 126 -9.35 -27.62 8.59
C ASP A 126 -10.26 -26.72 7.72
N PHE A 127 -9.79 -25.53 7.31
CA PHE A 127 -10.56 -24.58 6.51
C PHE A 127 -9.75 -23.93 5.39
N THR A 128 -10.46 -23.33 4.41
CA THR A 128 -9.84 -22.50 3.39
C THR A 128 -10.06 -21.02 3.67
N TYR A 129 -9.09 -20.18 3.25
CA TYR A 129 -9.26 -18.72 3.35
C TYR A 129 -10.55 -18.23 2.67
N ALA A 130 -10.96 -18.85 1.56
CA ALA A 130 -12.17 -18.49 0.84
C ALA A 130 -13.45 -18.75 1.66
N ASP A 131 -13.51 -19.85 2.40
CA ASP A 131 -14.63 -20.16 3.29
C ASP A 131 -14.73 -19.16 4.45
N LEU A 132 -13.60 -18.86 5.09
CA LEU A 132 -13.55 -17.87 6.15
C LEU A 132 -13.93 -16.48 5.65
N LYS A 133 -13.41 -16.05 4.48
CA LYS A 133 -13.76 -14.76 3.87
C LYS A 133 -15.27 -14.67 3.56
N ARG A 134 -15.89 -15.76 3.10
CA ARG A 134 -17.32 -15.81 2.86
C ARG A 134 -18.12 -15.63 4.16
N LEU A 135 -17.79 -16.36 5.23
CA LEU A 135 -18.45 -16.22 6.53
C LEU A 135 -18.27 -14.80 7.11
N THR A 136 -17.08 -14.25 6.98
CA THR A 136 -16.78 -12.86 7.39
C THR A 136 -17.62 -11.85 6.60
N ALA A 137 -17.82 -12.07 5.29
CA ALA A 137 -18.65 -11.22 4.44
C ALA A 137 -20.14 -11.29 4.80
N GLU A 138 -20.61 -12.44 5.30
CA GLU A 138 -21.96 -12.68 5.81
C GLU A 138 -22.19 -12.04 7.18
N GLY A 139 -21.12 -11.58 7.85
CA GLY A 139 -21.17 -10.89 9.15
C GLY A 139 -21.08 -11.83 10.34
N SER A 140 -20.63 -13.07 10.15
CA SER A 140 -20.41 -14.01 11.25
C SER A 140 -19.31 -13.50 12.19
N SER A 141 -19.49 -13.74 13.49
CA SER A 141 -18.45 -13.46 14.48
C SER A 141 -17.30 -14.47 14.37
N ILE A 142 -16.14 -14.15 14.96
CA ILE A 142 -14.97 -15.06 14.98
C ILE A 142 -15.35 -16.41 15.59
N VAL A 143 -16.13 -16.40 16.67
CA VAL A 143 -16.58 -17.62 17.35
C VAL A 143 -17.47 -18.47 16.42
N GLU A 144 -18.45 -17.84 15.75
CA GLU A 144 -19.32 -18.53 14.80
C GLU A 144 -18.54 -19.07 13.58
N CYS A 145 -17.53 -18.34 13.14
CA CYS A 145 -16.63 -18.82 12.08
C CYS A 145 -15.86 -20.04 12.55
N ALA A 146 -15.25 -20.01 13.75
CA ALA A 146 -14.48 -21.12 14.29
C ALA A 146 -15.36 -22.37 14.50
N GLU A 147 -16.56 -22.22 15.04
CA GLU A 147 -17.53 -23.32 15.19
C GLU A 147 -17.99 -23.89 13.84
N THR A 148 -18.23 -23.03 12.82
CA THR A 148 -18.70 -23.45 11.52
C THR A 148 -17.62 -24.18 10.73
N LEU A 149 -16.36 -23.75 10.88
CA LEU A 149 -15.20 -24.30 10.20
C LEU A 149 -14.54 -25.46 10.95
N ASP A 150 -15.01 -25.77 12.18
CA ASP A 150 -14.42 -26.75 13.10
C ASP A 150 -12.91 -26.50 13.31
N ALA A 151 -12.52 -25.21 13.47
CA ALA A 151 -11.15 -24.77 13.47
C ALA A 151 -10.80 -24.03 14.76
N ASP A 152 -9.49 -23.93 15.03
CA ASP A 152 -8.97 -23.20 16.18
C ASP A 152 -9.33 -21.71 16.11
N ILE A 153 -9.82 -21.15 17.22
CA ILE A 153 -10.33 -19.79 17.29
C ILE A 153 -9.23 -18.72 17.09
N ASP A 154 -8.02 -19.00 17.55
CA ASP A 154 -6.90 -18.04 17.43
C ASP A 154 -6.44 -17.98 15.97
N THR A 155 -6.34 -19.13 15.30
CA THR A 155 -6.06 -19.22 13.87
C THR A 155 -7.15 -18.53 13.04
N VAL A 156 -8.43 -18.78 13.35
CA VAL A 156 -9.54 -18.12 12.67
C VAL A 156 -9.51 -16.61 12.89
N ALA A 157 -9.19 -16.14 14.08
CA ALA A 157 -9.11 -14.71 14.40
C ALA A 157 -8.04 -13.98 13.57
N GLU A 158 -6.87 -14.60 13.41
CA GLU A 158 -5.77 -14.08 12.60
C GLU A 158 -6.20 -13.88 11.14
N TYR A 159 -6.69 -14.93 10.48
CA TYR A 159 -7.11 -14.87 9.08
C TYR A 159 -8.40 -14.08 8.87
N ALA A 160 -9.29 -13.98 9.88
CA ALA A 160 -10.46 -13.12 9.83
C ALA A 160 -10.09 -11.63 9.77
N THR A 161 -8.97 -11.24 10.37
CA THR A 161 -8.44 -9.86 10.26
C THR A 161 -8.06 -9.56 8.82
N VAL A 162 -7.29 -10.44 8.17
CA VAL A 162 -6.95 -10.34 6.74
C VAL A 162 -8.21 -10.29 5.87
N ALA A 163 -9.18 -11.17 6.13
CA ALA A 163 -10.43 -11.24 5.37
C ALA A 163 -11.25 -9.93 5.47
N ARG A 164 -11.29 -9.29 6.64
CA ARG A 164 -11.96 -7.98 6.82
C ARG A 164 -11.29 -6.89 6.03
N VAL A 165 -9.96 -6.84 6.05
CA VAL A 165 -9.19 -5.86 5.27
C VAL A 165 -9.40 -6.07 3.78
N ASP A 166 -9.34 -7.30 3.31
CA ASP A 166 -9.58 -7.68 1.92
C ASP A 166 -10.99 -7.27 1.44
N LEU A 167 -12.00 -7.46 2.28
CA LEU A 167 -13.37 -7.03 1.99
C LEU A 167 -13.51 -5.50 1.99
N THR A 168 -12.80 -4.81 2.87
CA THR A 168 -12.79 -3.35 2.95
C THR A 168 -12.08 -2.75 1.75
N SER A 169 -10.93 -3.29 1.38
CA SER A 169 -10.16 -2.91 0.19
C SER A 169 -11.00 -3.07 -1.10
N THR A 170 -11.67 -4.21 -1.25
CA THR A 170 -12.57 -4.45 -2.38
C THR A 170 -13.71 -3.42 -2.45
N ARG A 171 -14.29 -3.03 -1.31
CA ARG A 171 -15.33 -1.98 -1.25
C ARG A 171 -14.80 -0.60 -1.60
N ALA A 172 -13.53 -0.36 -1.30
CA ALA A 172 -12.82 0.87 -1.69
C ALA A 172 -12.33 0.84 -3.14
N ASN A 173 -12.64 -0.22 -3.92
CA ASN A 173 -12.13 -0.48 -5.28
C ASN A 173 -10.59 -0.52 -5.34
N ASP A 174 -9.95 -1.01 -4.28
CA ASP A 174 -8.49 -1.07 -4.14
C ASP A 174 -7.77 0.29 -4.37
N ARG A 175 -8.52 1.38 -4.30
CA ARG A 175 -8.06 2.73 -4.66
C ARG A 175 -6.75 3.12 -3.99
N PHE A 176 -6.65 2.87 -2.68
CA PHE A 176 -5.44 3.26 -1.93
C PHE A 176 -4.23 2.45 -2.35
N ARG A 177 -4.40 1.15 -2.58
CA ARG A 177 -3.34 0.29 -3.09
C ARG A 177 -2.84 0.76 -4.46
N ASP A 178 -3.76 1.16 -5.33
CA ASP A 178 -3.41 1.64 -6.66
C ASP A 178 -2.73 3.01 -6.61
N GLU A 179 -3.16 3.91 -5.71
CA GLU A 179 -2.48 5.19 -5.46
C GLU A 179 -1.05 4.99 -4.91
N PHE A 180 -0.85 4.08 -3.96
CA PHE A 180 0.51 3.71 -3.50
C PHE A 180 1.36 3.14 -4.62
N ARG A 181 0.79 2.23 -5.43
CA ARG A 181 1.50 1.64 -6.57
C ARG A 181 1.95 2.71 -7.55
N GLU A 182 1.06 3.61 -7.94
CA GLU A 182 1.40 4.71 -8.87
C GLU A 182 2.52 5.59 -8.31
N LEU A 183 2.45 5.98 -7.03
CA LEU A 183 3.45 6.83 -6.41
C LEU A 183 4.82 6.15 -6.27
N LEU A 184 4.85 4.88 -5.85
CA LEU A 184 6.07 4.20 -5.43
C LEU A 184 6.72 3.41 -6.56
N THR A 185 5.95 2.82 -7.49
CA THR A 185 6.51 2.06 -8.63
C THR A 185 7.10 3.00 -9.67
N ASP A 186 6.45 4.10 -9.98
CA ASP A 186 6.98 5.09 -10.92
C ASP A 186 8.27 5.72 -10.36
N ALA A 187 8.32 6.00 -9.06
CA ALA A 187 9.51 6.50 -8.39
C ALA A 187 10.69 5.50 -8.45
N ALA A 188 10.42 4.22 -8.27
CA ALA A 188 11.45 3.17 -8.35
C ALA A 188 12.04 3.04 -9.76
N ILE A 189 11.20 3.17 -10.81
CA ILE A 189 11.65 3.13 -12.21
C ILE A 189 12.55 4.34 -12.51
N GLU A 190 12.14 5.55 -12.10
CA GLU A 190 12.92 6.77 -12.30
C GLU A 190 14.25 6.74 -11.53
N GLY A 191 14.24 6.29 -10.27
CA GLY A 191 15.44 6.11 -9.46
C GLY A 191 16.43 5.12 -10.07
N SER A 192 15.95 4.01 -10.62
CA SER A 192 16.78 3.02 -11.31
C SER A 192 17.43 3.59 -12.58
N HIS A 193 16.67 4.30 -13.40
CA HIS A 193 17.20 4.94 -14.62
C HIS A 193 18.23 6.04 -14.31
N ALA A 194 17.98 6.83 -13.26
CA ALA A 194 18.92 7.87 -12.84
C ALA A 194 20.21 7.27 -12.25
N ALA A 195 20.13 6.15 -11.54
CA ALA A 195 21.30 5.44 -11.02
C ALA A 195 22.15 4.84 -12.17
N THR A 196 21.51 4.17 -13.13
CA THR A 196 22.16 3.60 -14.30
C THR A 196 22.81 4.69 -15.17
N ALA A 197 22.14 5.80 -15.40
CA ALA A 197 22.68 6.93 -16.17
C ALA A 197 23.89 7.60 -15.49
N ARG A 198 23.92 7.63 -14.14
CA ARG A 198 25.11 8.11 -13.39
C ARG A 198 26.25 7.14 -13.46
N GLU A 199 26.00 5.83 -13.40
CA GLU A 199 27.01 4.79 -13.48
C GLU A 199 27.64 4.75 -14.88
N ASP A 200 26.82 4.82 -15.93
CA ASP A 200 27.28 4.90 -17.33
C ASP A 200 28.06 6.20 -17.59
N GLY A 201 27.59 7.35 -17.08
CA GLY A 201 28.30 8.62 -17.20
C GLY A 201 29.62 8.70 -16.45
N LEU A 202 29.74 8.01 -15.30
CA LEU A 202 30.99 7.88 -14.56
C LEU A 202 31.99 6.96 -15.29
N THR A 203 31.51 5.87 -15.89
CA THR A 203 32.34 4.93 -16.67
C THR A 203 32.89 5.62 -17.90
N ASP A 204 32.08 6.36 -18.64
CA ASP A 204 32.51 7.12 -19.83
C ASP A 204 33.55 8.21 -19.49
N ALA A 205 33.35 8.91 -18.36
CA ALA A 205 34.27 9.94 -17.88
C ALA A 205 35.61 9.37 -17.39
N THR A 206 35.64 8.12 -16.89
CA THR A 206 36.87 7.46 -16.48
C THR A 206 37.64 6.84 -17.65
N GLU A 207 36.98 6.34 -18.69
CA GLU A 207 37.61 5.84 -19.90
C GLU A 207 38.31 6.96 -20.69
N ASP A 208 37.76 8.15 -20.74
CA ASP A 208 38.37 9.33 -21.37
C ASP A 208 39.64 9.81 -20.63
N MET A 209 39.73 9.58 -19.31
CA MET A 209 40.93 9.94 -18.52
C MET A 209 42.08 8.95 -18.65
N GLU A 210 41.83 7.68 -19.00
CA GLU A 210 42.90 6.66 -19.18
C GLU A 210 43.60 6.76 -20.54
N THR A 211 43.02 7.46 -21.51
CA THR A 211 43.60 7.60 -22.85
C THR A 211 44.64 8.70 -23.02
N ASP A 212 44.82 9.59 -22.01
CA ASP A 212 45.69 10.77 -22.13
C ASP A 212 47.04 10.65 -21.39
N VAL A 213 47.46 9.45 -20.99
CA VAL A 213 48.79 9.18 -20.40
C VAL A 213 49.53 8.17 -21.24
N SER A 214 49.99 8.59 -22.42
CA SER A 214 51.09 7.94 -23.15
C SER A 214 52.21 8.96 -23.38
N LEU A 215 53.24 8.85 -22.55
CA LEU A 215 54.58 9.42 -22.80
C LEU A 215 55.41 8.50 -23.70
#